data_398202d07b278f486f96373ab73c91e2
#
_entry.id   398202d07b278f486f96373ab73c91e2
#
_cell.length_a   1.000
_cell.length_b   1.000
_cell.length_c   1.000
_cell.angle_alpha   90.00
_cell.angle_beta   90.00
_cell.angle_gamma   90.00
#
_symmetry.space_group_name_H-M   'P 1'
#
loop_
_entity.id
_entity.type
_entity.pdbx_description
1 polymer ?
#
loop_
_entity_poly.entity_id
_entity_poly.type
_entity_poly.pdbx_seq_one_letter_code
_entity_poly.pdbx_strand_id
1 'polypeptide(L)'
;MPPYSEREGGFVCNVAIARYATVLLARTASGGIGSVIADRPRDQPLVEAAVRRAGVTGVDVALYNDFPVGAGLGGSSAAGVALADALSRAGGESISPAALAERSRATEVEELGVAGGRQDPYASAFGGALGLHFSSDGTNVERIPLSPNLIEELERRCIVVYTGESRISGDTITAVTSAYERRDAKVLLALQRMRGLAEAMARALRNGDIDSLAAHVSEHWIHQRSLHRAIQTPRIDAIIERALAAGALGAKALGASGGGCVLVIAHTGLEQQVAAAVSVLGPLLPFSIAERGVETSSTSAEAEREQHDYRER
;
A
#
# COMPACT_ATOMS: atom_id res chain seq x y z
N MET A 1 -6.16 -3.18 11.75
CA MET A 1 -7.27 -2.21 11.89
C MET A 1 -7.40 -1.84 13.36
N PRO A 2 -7.06 -0.61 13.73
CA PRO A 2 -7.40 -0.11 15.06
C PRO A 2 -8.94 -0.01 15.20
N PRO A 3 -9.55 -0.25 16.37
CA PRO A 3 -8.91 -0.58 17.64
C PRO A 3 -8.60 -2.06 17.85
N TYR A 4 -9.03 -2.97 16.93
CA TYR A 4 -8.79 -4.41 17.07
C TYR A 4 -7.30 -4.74 17.25
N SER A 5 -6.46 -4.22 16.34
CA SER A 5 -5.02 -4.55 16.35
C SER A 5 -4.27 -4.02 17.58
N GLU A 6 -4.81 -3.00 18.24
CA GLU A 6 -4.23 -2.43 19.45
C GLU A 6 -4.64 -3.21 20.72
N ARG A 7 -5.88 -3.71 20.75
CA ARG A 7 -6.44 -4.41 21.93
C ARG A 7 -6.17 -5.91 21.93
N GLU A 8 -6.32 -6.55 20.78
CA GLU A 8 -6.24 -8.01 20.65
C GLU A 8 -4.89 -8.44 20.03
N GLY A 9 -4.07 -7.46 19.64
CA GLY A 9 -2.88 -7.67 18.81
C GLY A 9 -3.26 -7.91 17.35
N GLY A 10 -2.38 -7.58 16.43
CA GLY A 10 -2.58 -7.74 14.99
C GLY A 10 -1.34 -8.27 14.30
N PHE A 11 -1.54 -8.92 13.17
CA PHE A 11 -0.46 -9.30 12.28
C PHE A 11 -0.86 -9.02 10.83
N VAL A 12 0.08 -8.51 10.04
CA VAL A 12 -0.06 -8.32 8.59
C VAL A 12 1.18 -8.86 7.91
N CYS A 13 0.98 -9.61 6.83
CA CYS A 13 1.99 -9.95 5.86
C CYS A 13 1.76 -9.09 4.62
N ASN A 14 2.75 -8.31 4.22
CA ASN A 14 2.69 -7.51 3.00
C ASN A 14 3.98 -7.59 2.18
N VAL A 15 3.88 -7.19 0.92
CA VAL A 15 5.00 -7.08 -0.02
C VAL A 15 4.88 -5.72 -0.71
N ALA A 16 5.94 -4.92 -0.65
CA ALA A 16 5.99 -3.64 -1.35
C ALA A 16 6.22 -3.85 -2.86
N ILE A 17 5.50 -3.10 -3.67
CA ILE A 17 5.62 -3.15 -5.12
C ILE A 17 6.21 -1.84 -5.65
N ALA A 18 6.95 -1.93 -6.77
CA ALA A 18 7.57 -0.78 -7.43
C ALA A 18 6.52 0.05 -8.20
N ARG A 19 5.64 0.69 -7.43
CA ARG A 19 4.69 1.71 -7.82
C ARG A 19 4.84 2.88 -6.85
N TYR A 20 5.18 4.04 -7.37
CA TYR A 20 5.74 5.11 -6.56
C TYR A 20 4.85 6.34 -6.48
N ALA A 21 4.88 6.97 -5.31
CA ALA A 21 4.58 8.38 -5.14
C ALA A 21 5.91 9.14 -5.10
N THR A 22 6.07 10.15 -5.94
CA THR A 22 7.29 10.95 -6.04
C THR A 22 7.02 12.36 -5.55
N VAL A 23 7.80 12.82 -4.60
CA VAL A 23 7.77 14.19 -4.10
C VAL A 23 8.99 14.93 -4.60
N LEU A 24 8.75 16.02 -5.32
CA LEU A 24 9.77 17.01 -5.67
C LEU A 24 9.66 18.18 -4.68
N LEU A 25 10.80 18.52 -4.07
CA LEU A 25 10.89 19.62 -3.14
C LEU A 25 12.02 20.56 -3.54
N ALA A 26 11.72 21.84 -3.71
CA ALA A 26 12.69 22.88 -4.03
C ALA A 26 12.60 24.03 -3.03
N ARG A 27 13.73 24.66 -2.68
CA ARG A 27 13.73 25.87 -1.87
C ARG A 27 13.31 27.08 -2.71
N THR A 28 12.39 27.90 -2.18
CA THR A 28 12.00 29.15 -2.82
C THR A 28 13.07 30.22 -2.62
N ALA A 29 13.37 30.97 -3.67
CA ALA A 29 14.34 32.07 -3.59
C ALA A 29 13.90 33.22 -2.66
N SER A 30 12.60 33.36 -2.41
CA SER A 30 12.00 34.49 -1.68
C SER A 30 11.76 34.23 -0.20
N GLY A 31 12.00 33.00 0.31
CA GLY A 31 11.71 32.65 1.70
C GLY A 31 10.25 32.72 2.10
N GLY A 32 9.34 32.94 1.13
CA GLY A 32 7.88 33.02 1.33
C GLY A 32 7.18 31.67 1.41
N ILE A 33 5.85 31.66 1.38
CA ILE A 33 5.06 30.45 1.23
C ILE A 33 5.27 29.93 -0.18
N GLY A 34 5.83 28.74 -0.30
CA GLY A 34 6.04 28.07 -1.58
C GLY A 34 4.74 27.52 -2.19
N SER A 35 4.83 27.11 -3.42
CA SER A 35 3.72 26.43 -4.10
C SER A 35 3.56 24.99 -3.58
N VAL A 36 2.31 24.55 -3.44
CA VAL A 36 1.95 23.19 -3.05
C VAL A 36 1.07 22.62 -4.14
N ILE A 37 1.56 21.63 -4.87
CA ILE A 37 0.89 21.07 -6.04
C ILE A 37 0.82 19.54 -5.91
N ALA A 38 -0.36 18.98 -6.17
CA ALA A 38 -0.54 17.56 -6.42
C ALA A 38 -1.00 17.34 -7.86
N ASP A 39 -0.47 16.30 -8.52
CA ASP A 39 -0.89 15.91 -9.88
C ASP A 39 -2.38 15.53 -9.94
N ARG A 40 -2.94 15.18 -8.78
CA ARG A 40 -4.35 14.83 -8.60
C ARG A 40 -5.00 15.75 -7.58
N PRO A 41 -6.10 16.45 -7.92
CA PRO A 41 -6.77 17.38 -7.00
C PRO A 41 -7.17 16.75 -5.66
N ARG A 42 -7.50 15.45 -5.65
CA ARG A 42 -7.87 14.73 -4.43
C ARG A 42 -6.71 14.55 -3.44
N ASP A 43 -5.47 14.59 -3.91
CA ASP A 43 -4.27 14.40 -3.09
C ASP A 43 -3.75 15.74 -2.53
N GLN A 44 -4.28 16.85 -3.03
CA GLN A 44 -3.93 18.20 -2.60
C GLN A 44 -4.08 18.39 -1.06
N PRO A 45 -5.19 17.97 -0.41
CA PRO A 45 -5.32 18.08 1.04
C PRO A 45 -4.24 17.35 1.83
N LEU A 46 -3.74 16.20 1.32
CA LEU A 46 -2.66 15.44 1.95
C LEU A 46 -1.35 16.22 1.93
N VAL A 47 -1.01 16.82 0.77
CA VAL A 47 0.22 17.63 0.63
C VAL A 47 0.17 18.84 1.57
N GLU A 48 -0.96 19.56 1.58
CA GLU A 48 -1.16 20.72 2.45
C GLU A 48 -1.08 20.36 3.95
N ALA A 49 -1.71 19.25 4.35
CA ALA A 49 -1.65 18.76 5.73
C ALA A 49 -0.22 18.37 6.13
N ALA A 50 0.52 17.69 5.24
CA ALA A 50 1.90 17.31 5.49
C ALA A 50 2.81 18.53 5.65
N VAL A 51 2.68 19.54 4.79
CA VAL A 51 3.44 20.80 4.88
C VAL A 51 3.14 21.54 6.19
N ARG A 52 1.85 21.70 6.53
CA ARG A 52 1.46 22.32 7.81
C ARG A 52 2.05 21.60 9.01
N ARG A 53 1.92 20.27 9.04
CA ARG A 53 2.43 19.44 10.12
C ARG A 53 3.95 19.50 10.26
N ALA A 54 4.68 19.57 9.15
CA ALA A 54 6.13 19.68 9.16
C ALA A 54 6.64 21.07 9.62
N GLY A 55 5.82 22.11 9.51
CA GLY A 55 6.20 23.48 9.86
C GLY A 55 7.32 24.03 8.97
N VAL A 56 7.58 23.43 7.82
CA VAL A 56 8.62 23.87 6.89
C VAL A 56 8.09 24.98 6.01
N THR A 57 8.85 26.07 5.89
CA THR A 57 8.54 27.24 5.07
C THR A 57 9.60 27.46 4.01
N GLY A 58 9.31 28.23 2.97
CA GLY A 58 10.27 28.55 1.91
C GLY A 58 10.59 27.35 1.01
N VAL A 59 9.59 26.46 0.78
CA VAL A 59 9.72 25.32 -0.10
C VAL A 59 8.55 25.21 -1.06
N ASP A 60 8.83 24.86 -2.30
CA ASP A 60 7.86 24.38 -3.27
C ASP A 60 7.77 22.87 -3.17
N VAL A 61 6.55 22.32 -3.17
CA VAL A 61 6.31 20.89 -3.05
C VAL A 61 5.42 20.43 -4.19
N ALA A 62 5.84 19.41 -4.94
CA ALA A 62 5.03 18.77 -5.95
C ALA A 62 4.97 17.26 -5.73
N LEU A 63 3.76 16.69 -5.80
CA LEU A 63 3.48 15.25 -5.64
C LEU A 63 2.99 14.67 -6.97
N TYR A 64 3.58 13.55 -7.38
CA TYR A 64 3.21 12.75 -8.54
C TYR A 64 3.02 11.29 -8.16
N ASN A 65 2.07 10.61 -8.83
CA ASN A 65 1.74 9.22 -8.53
C ASN A 65 1.66 8.38 -9.81
N ASP A 66 2.30 7.21 -9.85
CA ASP A 66 2.31 6.30 -11.01
C ASP A 66 1.30 5.15 -10.94
N PHE A 67 0.37 5.18 -9.98
CA PHE A 67 -0.64 4.14 -9.75
C PHE A 67 -2.06 4.68 -9.89
N PRO A 68 -3.07 3.84 -10.21
CA PRO A 68 -4.46 4.28 -10.33
C PRO A 68 -5.04 4.81 -9.01
N VAL A 69 -5.94 5.74 -9.12
CA VAL A 69 -6.69 6.29 -7.98
C VAL A 69 -7.58 5.20 -7.37
N GLY A 70 -7.51 5.05 -6.04
CA GLY A 70 -8.33 4.09 -5.32
C GLY A 70 -8.00 2.63 -5.63
N ALA A 71 -6.77 2.37 -6.09
CA ALA A 71 -6.31 1.03 -6.45
C ALA A 71 -6.28 0.04 -5.27
N GLY A 72 -6.33 0.51 -4.02
CA GLY A 72 -6.19 -0.34 -2.83
C GLY A 72 -4.77 -0.87 -2.64
N LEU A 73 -3.78 -0.17 -3.19
CA LEU A 73 -2.36 -0.51 -3.16
C LEU A 73 -1.54 0.35 -2.18
N GLY A 74 -2.19 1.03 -1.24
CA GLY A 74 -1.50 1.86 -0.26
C GLY A 74 -0.98 3.21 -0.79
N GLY A 75 -1.52 3.69 -1.91
CA GLY A 75 -1.00 4.88 -2.61
C GLY A 75 -1.00 6.17 -1.78
N SER A 76 -2.05 6.42 -0.99
CA SER A 76 -2.09 7.58 -0.08
C SER A 76 -0.95 7.54 0.94
N SER A 77 -0.73 6.36 1.52
CA SER A 77 0.36 6.15 2.48
C SER A 77 1.75 6.26 1.84
N ALA A 78 1.90 5.80 0.58
CA ALA A 78 3.16 6.00 -0.16
C ALA A 78 3.43 7.51 -0.37
N ALA A 79 2.42 8.28 -0.75
CA ALA A 79 2.51 9.73 -0.86
C ALA A 79 2.83 10.38 0.50
N GLY A 80 2.16 9.96 1.56
CA GLY A 80 2.40 10.46 2.92
C GLY A 80 3.81 10.17 3.43
N VAL A 81 4.38 8.99 3.14
CA VAL A 81 5.76 8.63 3.51
C VAL A 81 6.76 9.46 2.71
N ALA A 82 6.57 9.63 1.40
CA ALA A 82 7.43 10.43 0.55
C ALA A 82 7.41 11.91 1.00
N LEU A 83 6.25 12.46 1.31
CA LEU A 83 6.11 13.81 1.88
C LEU A 83 6.82 13.94 3.24
N ALA A 84 6.62 12.96 4.13
CA ALA A 84 7.24 12.96 5.45
C ALA A 84 8.77 12.96 5.34
N ASP A 85 9.37 12.16 4.45
CA ASP A 85 10.81 12.12 4.26
C ASP A 85 11.35 13.42 3.65
N ALA A 86 10.75 13.89 2.54
CA ALA A 86 11.18 15.11 1.86
C ALA A 86 11.11 16.34 2.78
N LEU A 87 10.00 16.51 3.50
CA LEU A 87 9.81 17.65 4.42
C LEU A 87 10.70 17.56 5.65
N SER A 88 10.95 16.37 6.20
CA SER A 88 11.88 16.18 7.32
C SER A 88 13.30 16.61 6.92
N ARG A 89 13.78 16.17 5.76
CA ARG A 89 15.09 16.54 5.23
C ARG A 89 15.20 18.04 4.96
N ALA A 90 14.13 18.65 4.44
CA ALA A 90 14.10 20.11 4.25
C ALA A 90 14.21 20.87 5.58
N GLY A 91 13.66 20.32 6.66
CA GLY A 91 13.81 20.81 8.03
C GLY A 91 15.14 20.45 8.69
N GLY A 92 16.04 19.72 7.99
CA GLY A 92 17.33 19.28 8.53
C GLY A 92 17.24 18.01 9.39
N GLU A 93 16.12 17.30 9.38
CA GLU A 93 15.93 16.07 10.13
C GLU A 93 16.20 14.83 9.26
N SER A 94 16.83 13.81 9.84
CA SER A 94 16.89 12.46 9.30
C SER A 94 16.19 11.52 10.27
N ILE A 95 15.06 10.97 9.85
CA ILE A 95 14.24 10.12 10.70
C ILE A 95 14.18 8.68 10.18
N SER A 96 13.93 7.74 11.09
CA SER A 96 13.89 6.32 10.75
C SER A 96 12.69 5.97 9.87
N PRO A 97 12.73 4.85 9.12
CA PRO A 97 11.58 4.38 8.36
C PRO A 97 10.31 4.20 9.21
N ALA A 98 10.45 3.71 10.45
CA ALA A 98 9.31 3.60 11.35
C ALA A 98 8.72 4.96 11.73
N ALA A 99 9.57 5.97 11.99
CA ALA A 99 9.11 7.33 12.27
C ALA A 99 8.46 7.98 11.04
N LEU A 100 8.95 7.71 9.82
CA LEU A 100 8.31 8.15 8.58
C LEU A 100 6.92 7.55 8.43
N ALA A 101 6.77 6.24 8.68
CA ALA A 101 5.49 5.55 8.62
C ALA A 101 4.47 6.12 9.60
N GLU A 102 4.89 6.37 10.86
CA GLU A 102 4.00 6.94 11.87
C GLU A 102 3.69 8.43 11.59
N ARG A 103 4.64 9.21 11.04
CA ARG A 103 4.40 10.60 10.63
C ARG A 103 3.40 10.68 9.47
N SER A 104 3.51 9.78 8.47
CA SER A 104 2.54 9.64 7.38
C SER A 104 1.15 9.31 7.92
N ARG A 105 1.05 8.28 8.79
CA ARG A 105 -0.21 7.88 9.42
C ARG A 105 -0.84 9.02 10.22
N ALA A 106 -0.05 9.73 11.02
CA ALA A 106 -0.54 10.84 11.82
C ALA A 106 -1.11 11.96 10.93
N THR A 107 -0.50 12.24 9.79
CA THR A 107 -1.03 13.23 8.83
C THR A 107 -2.40 12.79 8.30
N GLU A 108 -2.58 11.53 7.90
CA GLU A 108 -3.87 11.03 7.39
C GLU A 108 -4.95 11.01 8.50
N VAL A 109 -4.61 10.51 9.68
CA VAL A 109 -5.60 10.27 10.75
C VAL A 109 -5.92 11.53 11.54
N GLU A 110 -4.91 12.29 11.93
CA GLU A 110 -5.08 13.43 12.84
C GLU A 110 -5.43 14.74 12.10
N GLU A 111 -4.85 14.96 10.90
CA GLU A 111 -5.09 16.19 10.14
C GLU A 111 -6.28 16.05 9.18
N LEU A 112 -6.44 14.89 8.55
CA LEU A 112 -7.49 14.68 7.54
C LEU A 112 -8.68 13.88 8.06
N GLY A 113 -8.61 13.32 9.27
CA GLY A 113 -9.69 12.51 9.85
C GLY A 113 -9.96 11.21 9.07
N VAL A 114 -9.01 10.75 8.28
CA VAL A 114 -9.16 9.53 7.48
C VAL A 114 -8.83 8.32 8.34
N ALA A 115 -9.77 7.38 8.45
CA ALA A 115 -9.52 6.12 9.14
C ALA A 115 -8.43 5.32 8.39
N GLY A 116 -7.22 5.25 8.94
CA GLY A 116 -6.05 4.59 8.36
C GLY A 116 -5.44 3.55 9.29
N GLY A 117 -4.86 2.50 8.70
CA GLY A 117 -4.05 1.51 9.39
C GLY A 117 -2.56 1.83 9.30
N ARG A 118 -1.74 0.98 9.94
CA ARG A 118 -0.27 1.09 9.90
C ARG A 118 0.38 0.29 8.77
N GLN A 119 -0.34 -0.65 8.13
CA GLN A 119 0.24 -1.59 7.17
C GLN A 119 0.90 -0.91 5.96
N ASP A 120 0.17 0.02 5.31
CA ASP A 120 0.59 0.64 4.07
C ASP A 120 1.73 1.65 4.26
N PRO A 121 1.70 2.53 5.30
CA PRO A 121 2.84 3.41 5.60
C PRO A 121 4.12 2.64 5.90
N TYR A 122 4.03 1.51 6.63
CA TYR A 122 5.20 0.68 6.93
C TYR A 122 5.73 -0.03 5.67
N ALA A 123 4.86 -0.57 4.81
CA ALA A 123 5.28 -1.14 3.53
C ALA A 123 6.03 -0.11 2.68
N SER A 124 5.51 1.11 2.57
CA SER A 124 6.11 2.20 1.80
C SER A 124 7.45 2.67 2.38
N ALA A 125 7.55 2.75 3.71
CA ALA A 125 8.76 3.23 4.36
C ALA A 125 9.90 2.20 4.35
N PHE A 126 9.58 0.91 4.47
CA PHE A 126 10.58 -0.16 4.62
C PHE A 126 10.90 -0.90 3.31
N GLY A 127 9.94 -1.05 2.39
CA GLY A 127 10.07 -1.91 1.22
C GLY A 127 10.17 -3.39 1.56
N GLY A 128 10.33 -4.22 0.54
CA GLY A 128 10.45 -5.67 0.64
C GLY A 128 9.19 -6.36 1.12
N ALA A 129 9.36 -7.56 1.65
CA ALA A 129 8.30 -8.31 2.31
C ALA A 129 8.40 -8.16 3.83
N LEU A 130 7.26 -7.89 4.48
CA LEU A 130 7.22 -7.61 5.93
C LEU A 130 6.17 -8.44 6.63
N GLY A 131 6.52 -8.92 7.85
CA GLY A 131 5.60 -9.28 8.91
C GLY A 131 5.48 -8.11 9.88
N LEU A 132 4.29 -7.55 10.03
CA LEU A 132 4.03 -6.43 10.92
C LEU A 132 3.20 -6.90 12.11
N HIS A 133 3.80 -6.85 13.30
CA HIS A 133 3.11 -7.15 14.57
C HIS A 133 2.64 -5.84 15.19
N PHE A 134 1.34 -5.74 15.43
CA PHE A 134 0.72 -4.58 16.07
C PHE A 134 0.31 -4.91 17.50
N SER A 135 0.57 -3.98 18.40
CA SER A 135 0.12 -4.03 19.80
C SER A 135 -0.20 -2.63 20.31
N SER A 136 -0.61 -2.54 21.59
CA SER A 136 -0.73 -1.26 22.30
C SER A 136 0.57 -0.48 22.32
N ASP A 137 1.71 -1.19 22.36
CA ASP A 137 3.04 -0.59 22.53
C ASP A 137 3.63 -0.10 21.19
N GLY A 138 2.96 -0.40 20.07
CA GLY A 138 3.38 0.04 18.74
C GLY A 138 3.41 -1.06 17.68
N THR A 139 4.29 -0.88 16.71
CA THR A 139 4.48 -1.79 15.57
C THR A 139 5.89 -2.38 15.60
N ASN A 140 5.97 -3.71 15.67
CA ASN A 140 7.22 -4.42 15.45
C ASN A 140 7.30 -4.91 14.01
N VAL A 141 8.42 -4.61 13.35
CA VAL A 141 8.66 -4.92 11.94
C VAL A 141 9.60 -6.10 11.81
N GLU A 142 9.14 -7.16 11.21
CA GLU A 142 9.93 -8.31 10.81
C GLU A 142 10.14 -8.30 9.30
N ARG A 143 11.39 -8.24 8.83
CA ARG A 143 11.68 -8.40 7.40
C ARG A 143 11.63 -9.88 7.03
N ILE A 144 10.88 -10.20 5.98
CA ILE A 144 10.81 -11.54 5.40
C ILE A 144 11.80 -11.56 4.22
N PRO A 145 12.90 -12.33 4.30
CA PRO A 145 13.86 -12.40 3.22
C PRO A 145 13.24 -13.10 2.00
N LEU A 146 13.35 -12.46 0.85
CA LEU A 146 12.97 -13.05 -0.44
C LEU A 146 14.25 -13.35 -1.23
N SER A 147 14.43 -14.58 -1.67
CA SER A 147 15.51 -14.91 -2.61
C SER A 147 15.22 -14.33 -4.01
N PRO A 148 16.23 -14.05 -4.84
CA PRO A 148 16.00 -13.59 -6.21
C PRO A 148 15.04 -14.49 -7.01
N ASN A 149 15.19 -15.81 -6.88
CA ASN A 149 14.30 -16.77 -7.55
C ASN A 149 12.85 -16.65 -7.05
N LEU A 150 12.65 -16.41 -5.75
CA LEU A 150 11.31 -16.24 -5.20
C LEU A 150 10.68 -14.91 -5.66
N ILE A 151 11.48 -13.85 -5.76
CA ILE A 151 11.03 -12.56 -6.31
C ILE A 151 10.56 -12.76 -7.76
N GLU A 152 11.39 -13.37 -8.60
CA GLU A 152 11.05 -13.64 -10.00
C GLU A 152 9.79 -14.50 -10.13
N GLU A 153 9.65 -15.53 -9.29
CA GLU A 153 8.47 -16.38 -9.29
C GLU A 153 7.21 -15.67 -8.82
N LEU A 154 7.29 -14.82 -7.79
CA LEU A 154 6.18 -13.98 -7.33
C LEU A 154 5.74 -12.99 -8.42
N GLU A 155 6.70 -12.30 -9.05
CA GLU A 155 6.42 -11.34 -10.13
C GLU A 155 5.77 -12.00 -11.34
N ARG A 156 6.15 -13.23 -11.64
CA ARG A 156 5.61 -14.02 -12.75
C ARG A 156 4.21 -14.57 -12.44
N ARG A 157 3.99 -15.12 -11.23
CA ARG A 157 2.74 -15.82 -10.87
C ARG A 157 1.66 -14.92 -10.32
N CYS A 158 2.04 -13.77 -9.74
CA CYS A 158 1.09 -12.81 -9.19
C CYS A 158 0.62 -11.85 -10.30
N ILE A 159 -0.68 -11.76 -10.47
CA ILE A 159 -1.34 -10.92 -11.47
C ILE A 159 -2.22 -9.93 -10.70
N VAL A 160 -2.05 -8.64 -10.94
CA VAL A 160 -2.86 -7.58 -10.33
C VAL A 160 -3.80 -7.01 -11.37
N VAL A 161 -5.11 -7.10 -11.10
CA VAL A 161 -6.17 -6.62 -11.98
C VAL A 161 -6.86 -5.42 -11.33
N TYR A 162 -6.91 -4.30 -12.01
CA TYR A 162 -7.66 -3.14 -11.53
C TYR A 162 -9.12 -3.23 -11.96
N THR A 163 -10.04 -3.15 -11.00
CA THR A 163 -11.49 -3.29 -11.28
C THR A 163 -12.09 -2.12 -12.03
N GLY A 164 -11.38 -0.98 -12.12
CA GLY A 164 -11.93 0.28 -12.64
C GLY A 164 -12.85 1.00 -11.66
N GLU A 165 -13.14 0.39 -10.51
CA GLU A 165 -14.00 0.94 -9.46
C GLU A 165 -13.12 1.48 -8.32
N SER A 166 -13.34 2.72 -7.94
CA SER A 166 -12.71 3.33 -6.76
C SER A 166 -13.80 3.61 -5.72
N ARG A 167 -13.71 2.99 -4.55
CA ARG A 167 -14.54 3.36 -3.41
C ARG A 167 -13.71 3.99 -2.31
N ILE A 168 -14.30 4.99 -1.68
CA ILE A 168 -13.74 5.55 -0.45
C ILE A 168 -13.98 4.51 0.65
N SER A 169 -12.91 3.91 1.14
CA SER A 169 -12.95 2.78 2.10
C SER A 169 -13.43 3.19 3.51
N GLY A 170 -13.56 4.49 3.80
CA GLY A 170 -13.86 5.02 5.13
C GLY A 170 -15.13 4.46 5.75
N ASP A 171 -16.24 4.44 4.99
CA ASP A 171 -17.53 3.94 5.50
C ASP A 171 -17.48 2.44 5.84
N THR A 172 -16.79 1.66 5.02
CA THR A 172 -16.64 0.21 5.25
C THR A 172 -15.76 -0.05 6.48
N ILE A 173 -14.64 0.70 6.63
CA ILE A 173 -13.78 0.60 7.80
C ILE A 173 -14.55 0.99 9.06
N THR A 174 -15.29 2.08 9.04
CA THR A 174 -16.13 2.55 10.15
C THR A 174 -17.18 1.51 10.54
N ALA A 175 -17.88 0.90 9.56
CA ALA A 175 -18.88 -0.12 9.81
C ALA A 175 -18.28 -1.37 10.48
N VAL A 176 -17.12 -1.85 10.00
CA VAL A 176 -16.43 -3.00 10.59
C VAL A 176 -15.90 -2.67 11.99
N THR A 177 -15.35 -1.46 12.19
CA THR A 177 -14.90 -0.99 13.51
C THR A 177 -16.06 -0.95 14.51
N SER A 178 -17.21 -0.39 14.13
CA SER A 178 -18.39 -0.34 14.98
C SER A 178 -18.94 -1.74 15.30
N ALA A 179 -18.91 -2.68 14.36
CA ALA A 179 -19.29 -4.07 14.61
C ALA A 179 -18.31 -4.75 15.59
N TYR A 180 -17.01 -4.50 15.46
CA TYR A 180 -16.01 -4.97 16.42
C TYR A 180 -16.27 -4.42 17.84
N GLU A 181 -16.54 -3.13 17.96
CA GLU A 181 -16.82 -2.49 19.26
C GLU A 181 -18.07 -3.03 19.94
N ARG A 182 -19.10 -3.38 19.16
CA ARG A 182 -20.28 -4.09 19.66
C ARG A 182 -20.04 -5.58 19.94
N ARG A 183 -18.81 -6.07 19.78
CA ARG A 183 -18.42 -7.47 20.01
C ARG A 183 -19.20 -8.46 19.11
N ASP A 184 -19.48 -8.09 17.86
CA ASP A 184 -20.09 -8.97 16.89
C ASP A 184 -19.23 -10.24 16.70
N ALA A 185 -19.80 -11.40 17.04
CA ALA A 185 -19.08 -12.65 17.07
C ALA A 185 -18.54 -13.07 15.68
N LYS A 186 -19.28 -12.73 14.61
CA LYS A 186 -18.86 -12.99 13.23
C LYS A 186 -17.63 -12.18 12.87
N VAL A 187 -17.66 -10.88 13.18
CA VAL A 187 -16.54 -9.95 12.89
C VAL A 187 -15.32 -10.33 13.71
N LEU A 188 -15.49 -10.65 15.00
CA LEU A 188 -14.37 -11.08 15.86
C LEU A 188 -13.71 -12.34 15.32
N LEU A 189 -14.49 -13.36 14.98
CA LEU A 189 -13.97 -14.62 14.43
C LEU A 189 -13.26 -14.38 13.09
N ALA A 190 -13.85 -13.57 12.20
CA ALA A 190 -13.24 -13.28 10.91
C ALA A 190 -11.89 -12.56 11.07
N LEU A 191 -11.80 -11.55 11.93
CA LEU A 191 -10.55 -10.84 12.22
C LEU A 191 -9.47 -11.75 12.82
N GLN A 192 -9.86 -12.64 13.74
CA GLN A 192 -8.94 -13.64 14.32
C GLN A 192 -8.42 -14.62 13.27
N ARG A 193 -9.29 -15.13 12.38
CA ARG A 193 -8.90 -16.01 11.28
C ARG A 193 -7.97 -15.31 10.29
N MET A 194 -8.31 -14.09 9.91
CA MET A 194 -7.46 -13.28 9.02
C MET A 194 -6.05 -13.06 9.59
N ARG A 195 -5.93 -12.80 10.89
CA ARG A 195 -4.63 -12.70 11.57
C ARG A 195 -3.82 -13.99 11.45
N GLY A 196 -4.39 -15.13 11.81
CA GLY A 196 -3.70 -16.42 11.71
C GLY A 196 -3.29 -16.78 10.28
N LEU A 197 -4.13 -16.43 9.29
CA LEU A 197 -3.79 -16.60 7.87
C LEU A 197 -2.66 -15.68 7.42
N ALA A 198 -2.61 -14.44 7.90
CA ALA A 198 -1.49 -13.55 7.59
C ALA A 198 -0.16 -14.08 8.16
N GLU A 199 -0.16 -14.66 9.37
CA GLU A 199 0.99 -15.36 9.94
C GLU A 199 1.38 -16.60 9.09
N ALA A 200 0.41 -17.35 8.58
CA ALA A 200 0.65 -18.48 7.68
C ALA A 200 1.22 -18.04 6.31
N MET A 201 0.73 -16.93 5.75
CA MET A 201 1.29 -16.32 4.53
C MET A 201 2.75 -15.92 4.72
N ALA A 202 3.09 -15.30 5.85
CA ALA A 202 4.48 -14.93 6.16
C ALA A 202 5.39 -16.16 6.26
N ARG A 203 4.91 -17.28 6.83
CA ARG A 203 5.65 -18.56 6.84
C ARG A 203 5.80 -19.14 5.44
N ALA A 204 4.74 -19.11 4.61
CA ALA A 204 4.80 -19.57 3.24
C ALA A 204 5.83 -18.79 2.42
N LEU A 205 5.87 -17.46 2.55
CA LEU A 205 6.88 -16.61 1.89
C LEU A 205 8.30 -16.95 2.34
N ARG A 206 8.55 -17.14 3.66
CA ARG A 206 9.88 -17.54 4.15
C ARG A 206 10.35 -18.86 3.58
N ASN A 207 9.42 -19.78 3.35
CA ASN A 207 9.70 -21.12 2.82
C ASN A 207 9.72 -21.16 1.27
N GLY A 208 9.39 -20.06 0.58
CA GLY A 208 9.26 -20.02 -0.87
C GLY A 208 8.06 -20.83 -1.40
N ASP A 209 7.05 -21.09 -0.54
CA ASP A 209 5.88 -21.91 -0.88
C ASP A 209 4.73 -21.02 -1.38
N ILE A 210 4.76 -20.71 -2.68
CA ILE A 210 3.75 -19.85 -3.32
C ILE A 210 2.39 -20.55 -3.41
N ASP A 211 2.36 -21.87 -3.49
CA ASP A 211 1.10 -22.60 -3.57
C ASP A 211 0.32 -22.52 -2.25
N SER A 212 1.01 -22.72 -1.11
CA SER A 212 0.43 -22.47 0.20
C SER A 212 0.05 -21.00 0.40
N LEU A 213 0.88 -20.05 -0.09
CA LEU A 213 0.54 -18.63 -0.07
C LEU A 213 -0.78 -18.37 -0.79
N ALA A 214 -0.97 -18.92 -2.00
CA ALA A 214 -2.18 -18.77 -2.79
C ALA A 214 -3.43 -19.33 -2.07
N ALA A 215 -3.31 -20.50 -1.46
CA ALA A 215 -4.39 -21.09 -0.66
C ALA A 215 -4.79 -20.19 0.51
N HIS A 216 -3.81 -19.68 1.26
CA HIS A 216 -4.06 -18.76 2.38
C HIS A 216 -4.63 -17.42 1.93
N VAL A 217 -4.24 -16.91 0.76
CA VAL A 217 -4.79 -15.70 0.14
C VAL A 217 -6.29 -15.88 -0.13
N SER A 218 -6.70 -17.02 -0.71
CA SER A 218 -8.09 -17.32 -0.98
C SER A 218 -8.92 -17.50 0.31
N GLU A 219 -8.39 -18.22 1.29
CA GLU A 219 -9.06 -18.40 2.59
C GLU A 219 -9.22 -17.05 3.32
N HIS A 220 -8.20 -16.22 3.28
CA HIS A 220 -8.26 -14.86 3.83
C HIS A 220 -9.40 -14.04 3.19
N TRP A 221 -9.58 -14.17 1.86
CA TRP A 221 -10.67 -13.48 1.17
C TRP A 221 -12.06 -13.89 1.67
N ILE A 222 -12.27 -15.17 1.97
CA ILE A 222 -13.54 -15.67 2.53
C ILE A 222 -13.86 -14.92 3.84
N HIS A 223 -12.88 -14.73 4.71
CA HIS A 223 -13.07 -14.01 5.97
C HIS A 223 -13.19 -12.51 5.77
N GLN A 224 -12.37 -11.92 4.88
CA GLN A 224 -12.40 -10.47 4.62
C GLN A 224 -13.78 -10.04 4.07
N ARG A 225 -14.31 -10.73 3.06
CA ARG A 225 -15.63 -10.38 2.48
C ARG A 225 -16.78 -10.58 3.46
N SER A 226 -16.64 -11.44 4.47
CA SER A 226 -17.65 -11.66 5.50
C SER A 226 -17.76 -10.54 6.53
N LEU A 227 -16.76 -9.63 6.62
CA LEU A 227 -16.76 -8.51 7.57
C LEU A 227 -17.87 -7.50 7.27
N HIS A 228 -18.14 -7.22 6.00
CA HIS A 228 -19.20 -6.30 5.60
C HIS A 228 -19.61 -6.51 4.13
N ARG A 229 -20.91 -6.40 3.84
CA ARG A 229 -21.46 -6.64 2.49
C ARG A 229 -20.88 -5.75 1.37
N ALA A 230 -20.38 -4.56 1.70
CA ALA A 230 -19.81 -3.63 0.73
C ALA A 230 -18.36 -3.96 0.34
N ILE A 231 -17.73 -4.95 0.99
CA ILE A 231 -16.35 -5.39 0.67
C ILE A 231 -16.34 -6.15 -0.65
N GLN A 232 -17.32 -6.95 -0.90
CA GLN A 232 -17.51 -7.76 -2.10
C GLN A 232 -18.31 -6.96 -3.14
N THR A 233 -17.89 -6.99 -4.41
CA THR A 233 -18.63 -6.41 -5.54
C THR A 233 -18.78 -7.43 -6.65
N PRO A 234 -19.80 -7.32 -7.52
CA PRO A 234 -19.97 -8.24 -8.67
C PRO A 234 -18.72 -8.26 -9.58
N ARG A 235 -18.01 -7.14 -9.69
CA ARG A 235 -16.79 -7.07 -10.50
C ARG A 235 -15.65 -7.86 -9.89
N ILE A 236 -15.44 -7.75 -8.57
CA ILE A 236 -14.46 -8.55 -7.83
C ILE A 236 -14.78 -10.05 -7.97
N ASP A 237 -16.03 -10.43 -7.79
CA ASP A 237 -16.45 -11.84 -7.91
C ASP A 237 -16.18 -12.39 -9.31
N ALA A 238 -16.58 -11.65 -10.35
CA ALA A 238 -16.35 -12.05 -11.74
C ALA A 238 -14.87 -12.25 -12.06
N ILE A 239 -13.99 -11.38 -11.54
CA ILE A 239 -12.51 -11.51 -11.71
C ILE A 239 -12.04 -12.78 -11.01
N ILE A 240 -12.41 -13.01 -9.75
CA ILE A 240 -11.97 -14.16 -8.96
C ILE A 240 -12.46 -15.47 -9.59
N GLU A 241 -13.74 -15.57 -9.93
CA GLU A 241 -14.33 -16.76 -10.57
C GLU A 241 -13.65 -17.09 -11.88
N ARG A 242 -13.42 -16.08 -12.71
CA ARG A 242 -12.76 -16.26 -14.00
C ARG A 242 -11.29 -16.63 -13.87
N ALA A 243 -10.60 -16.07 -12.88
CA ALA A 243 -9.21 -16.42 -12.57
C ALA A 243 -9.10 -17.89 -12.15
N LEU A 244 -9.94 -18.34 -11.22
CA LEU A 244 -9.94 -19.71 -10.73
C LEU A 244 -10.30 -20.71 -11.85
N ALA A 245 -11.29 -20.39 -12.69
CA ALA A 245 -11.65 -21.21 -13.85
C ALA A 245 -10.52 -21.31 -14.90
N ALA A 246 -9.63 -20.31 -14.96
CA ALA A 246 -8.47 -20.28 -15.85
C ALA A 246 -7.20 -20.90 -15.27
N GLY A 247 -7.21 -21.38 -14.02
CA GLY A 247 -6.08 -22.05 -13.39
C GLY A 247 -5.31 -21.20 -12.37
N ALA A 248 -5.97 -20.20 -11.77
CA ALA A 248 -5.43 -19.56 -10.60
C ALA A 248 -5.55 -20.47 -9.38
N LEU A 249 -4.54 -20.47 -8.50
CA LEU A 249 -4.53 -21.19 -7.23
C LEU A 249 -5.18 -20.38 -6.11
N GLY A 250 -5.16 -19.05 -6.21
CA GLY A 250 -5.75 -18.18 -5.22
C GLY A 250 -5.98 -16.77 -5.74
N ALA A 251 -6.96 -16.09 -5.13
CA ALA A 251 -7.25 -14.71 -5.44
C ALA A 251 -7.94 -13.98 -4.27
N LYS A 252 -7.71 -12.66 -4.18
CA LYS A 252 -8.40 -11.79 -3.23
C LYS A 252 -8.39 -10.34 -3.69
N ALA A 253 -9.39 -9.57 -3.26
CA ALA A 253 -9.31 -8.12 -3.39
C ALA A 253 -8.33 -7.51 -2.38
N LEU A 254 -7.60 -6.49 -2.81
CA LEU A 254 -6.62 -5.76 -2.03
C LEU A 254 -7.25 -4.58 -1.28
N GLY A 255 -6.55 -4.08 -0.27
CA GLY A 255 -7.03 -2.97 0.57
C GLY A 255 -8.30 -3.32 1.35
N ALA A 256 -9.10 -2.30 1.66
CA ALA A 256 -10.38 -2.46 2.38
C ALA A 256 -11.51 -3.04 1.51
N SER A 257 -11.30 -3.10 0.21
CA SER A 257 -12.19 -3.59 -0.84
C SER A 257 -13.43 -2.74 -1.13
N GLY A 258 -14.33 -3.31 -1.93
CA GLY A 258 -15.45 -2.59 -2.55
C GLY A 258 -15.06 -1.95 -3.89
N GLY A 259 -13.89 -2.33 -4.42
CA GLY A 259 -13.26 -1.85 -5.64
C GLY A 259 -11.74 -1.99 -5.55
N GLY A 260 -11.00 -1.22 -6.33
CA GLY A 260 -9.53 -1.26 -6.35
C GLY A 260 -8.98 -2.44 -7.14
N CYS A 261 -7.94 -3.09 -6.63
CA CYS A 261 -7.28 -4.20 -7.32
C CYS A 261 -7.62 -5.56 -6.71
N VAL A 262 -7.59 -6.57 -7.57
CA VAL A 262 -7.64 -7.99 -7.20
C VAL A 262 -6.27 -8.59 -7.48
N LEU A 263 -5.68 -9.22 -6.46
CA LEU A 263 -4.52 -10.09 -6.60
C LEU A 263 -5.00 -11.48 -6.99
N VAL A 264 -4.37 -12.04 -8.03
CA VAL A 264 -4.56 -13.40 -8.50
C VAL A 264 -3.19 -14.09 -8.50
N ILE A 265 -3.10 -15.31 -7.99
CA ILE A 265 -1.88 -16.12 -8.01
C ILE A 265 -2.13 -17.32 -8.91
N ALA A 266 -1.45 -17.37 -10.05
CA ALA A 266 -1.61 -18.42 -11.05
C ALA A 266 -0.86 -19.70 -10.66
N HIS A 267 -1.35 -20.85 -11.14
CA HIS A 267 -0.57 -22.08 -11.17
C HIS A 267 0.63 -21.91 -12.11
N THR A 268 1.75 -22.50 -11.75
CA THR A 268 2.96 -22.51 -12.60
C THR A 268 2.64 -23.04 -13.99
N GLY A 269 3.00 -22.26 -15.02
CA GLY A 269 2.75 -22.57 -16.42
C GLY A 269 1.39 -22.13 -16.96
N LEU A 270 0.49 -21.60 -16.11
CA LEU A 270 -0.82 -21.07 -16.51
C LEU A 270 -0.92 -19.54 -16.40
N GLU A 271 0.19 -18.84 -16.13
CA GLU A 271 0.20 -17.40 -15.87
C GLU A 271 -0.39 -16.59 -17.03
N GLN A 272 0.01 -16.91 -18.25
CA GLN A 272 -0.50 -16.21 -19.44
C GLN A 272 -1.99 -16.49 -19.68
N GLN A 273 -2.43 -17.74 -19.46
CA GLN A 273 -3.83 -18.13 -19.60
C GLN A 273 -4.70 -17.40 -18.59
N VAL A 274 -4.26 -17.33 -17.32
CA VAL A 274 -4.97 -16.62 -16.24
C VAL A 274 -4.99 -15.12 -16.55
N ALA A 275 -3.85 -14.52 -16.91
CA ALA A 275 -3.75 -13.11 -17.26
C ALA A 275 -4.69 -12.74 -18.43
N ALA A 276 -4.69 -13.52 -19.51
CA ALA A 276 -5.60 -13.31 -20.64
C ALA A 276 -7.07 -13.44 -20.24
N ALA A 277 -7.40 -14.40 -19.37
CA ALA A 277 -8.76 -14.61 -18.90
C ALA A 277 -9.29 -13.43 -18.10
N VAL A 278 -8.48 -12.80 -17.23
CA VAL A 278 -8.93 -11.70 -16.36
C VAL A 278 -8.78 -10.31 -16.99
N SER A 279 -7.91 -10.14 -17.99
CA SER A 279 -7.68 -8.84 -18.67
C SER A 279 -8.91 -8.26 -19.37
N VAL A 280 -9.87 -9.09 -19.75
CA VAL A 280 -11.17 -8.66 -20.33
C VAL A 280 -12.09 -8.02 -19.28
N LEU A 281 -11.80 -8.23 -17.99
CA LEU A 281 -12.58 -7.69 -16.88
C LEU A 281 -11.94 -6.44 -16.24
N GLY A 282 -10.71 -6.12 -16.58
CA GLY A 282 -10.03 -4.92 -16.09
C GLY A 282 -8.57 -4.88 -16.53
N PRO A 283 -7.95 -3.69 -16.56
CA PRO A 283 -6.55 -3.57 -16.93
C PRO A 283 -5.65 -4.30 -15.93
N LEU A 284 -4.67 -5.03 -16.45
CA LEU A 284 -3.60 -5.59 -15.65
C LEU A 284 -2.64 -4.46 -15.25
N LEU A 285 -2.22 -4.47 -14.00
CA LEU A 285 -1.20 -3.55 -13.49
C LEU A 285 0.13 -4.31 -13.37
N PRO A 286 1.07 -4.12 -14.31
CA PRO A 286 2.40 -4.67 -14.19
C PRO A 286 3.09 -4.10 -12.96
N PHE A 287 3.83 -4.92 -12.25
CA PHE A 287 4.61 -4.51 -11.09
C PHE A 287 5.89 -5.33 -10.99
N SER A 288 6.84 -4.82 -10.22
CA SER A 288 7.94 -5.58 -9.65
C SER A 288 7.96 -5.37 -8.14
N ILE A 289 8.71 -6.19 -7.43
CA ILE A 289 8.86 -6.06 -5.97
C ILE A 289 9.84 -4.93 -5.69
N ALA A 290 9.44 -3.99 -4.84
CA ALA A 290 10.31 -2.91 -4.35
C ALA A 290 11.06 -3.40 -3.11
N GLU A 291 12.29 -3.85 -3.27
CA GLU A 291 13.10 -4.37 -2.14
C GLU A 291 13.47 -3.28 -1.13
N ARG A 292 13.54 -2.03 -1.58
CA ARG A 292 13.80 -0.85 -0.75
C ARG A 292 12.53 -0.03 -0.58
N GLY A 293 12.40 0.64 0.56
CA GLY A 293 11.29 1.55 0.84
C GLY A 293 11.52 2.94 0.25
N VAL A 294 11.24 3.96 1.06
CA VAL A 294 11.46 5.34 0.66
C VAL A 294 12.92 5.60 0.29
N GLU A 295 13.13 6.23 -0.85
CA GLU A 295 14.45 6.63 -1.35
C GLU A 295 14.47 8.12 -1.63
N THR A 296 15.58 8.77 -1.34
CA THR A 296 15.75 10.21 -1.56
C THR A 296 17.05 10.46 -2.29
N SER A 297 16.99 11.31 -3.30
CA SER A 297 18.15 11.90 -3.96
C SER A 297 18.09 13.42 -3.85
N SER A 298 19.26 14.06 -3.77
CA SER A 298 19.38 15.52 -3.85
C SER A 298 20.22 15.88 -5.08
N THR A 299 19.73 16.79 -5.88
CA THR A 299 20.52 17.43 -6.95
C THR A 299 21.03 18.76 -6.42
N SER A 300 22.34 19.03 -6.50
CA SER A 300 22.85 20.39 -6.30
C SER A 300 22.54 21.22 -7.54
N ALA A 301 22.20 22.50 -7.37
CA ALA A 301 21.95 23.43 -8.48
C ALA A 301 23.13 23.56 -9.45
N GLU A 302 24.32 23.12 -9.07
CA GLU A 302 25.50 23.04 -9.94
C GLU A 302 25.44 21.86 -10.90
N ALA A 303 24.92 20.72 -10.48
CA ALA A 303 24.75 19.53 -11.36
C ALA A 303 23.68 19.73 -12.44
N GLU A 304 22.65 20.53 -12.16
CA GLU A 304 21.63 20.89 -13.16
C GLU A 304 22.15 21.83 -14.24
N ARG A 305 23.04 22.75 -13.88
CA ARG A 305 23.72 23.65 -14.87
C ARG A 305 24.63 22.88 -15.80
N GLU A 306 25.40 21.92 -15.28
CA GLU A 306 26.27 21.08 -16.11
C GLU A 306 25.48 20.17 -17.06
N GLN A 307 24.32 19.64 -16.65
CA GLN A 307 23.44 18.84 -17.53
C GLN A 307 22.72 19.70 -18.59
N HIS A 308 22.41 20.95 -18.28
CA HIS A 308 21.81 21.86 -19.24
C HIS A 308 22.81 22.30 -20.31
N ASP A 309 24.02 22.63 -19.90
CA ASP A 309 25.14 22.99 -20.81
C ASP A 309 25.58 21.83 -21.72
N TYR A 310 25.40 20.56 -21.27
CA TYR A 310 25.72 19.38 -22.09
C TYR A 310 24.63 19.07 -23.13
N ARG A 311 23.39 19.53 -22.92
CA ARG A 311 22.28 19.35 -23.87
C ARG A 311 22.21 20.47 -24.94
N GLU A 312 22.86 21.58 -24.71
CA GLU A 312 22.93 22.68 -25.66
C GLU A 312 24.21 22.68 -26.50
N ARG A 313 25.11 21.72 -26.30
CA ARG A 313 26.30 21.47 -27.17
C ARG A 313 26.07 20.23 -28.05
#